data_ec9d690a6375b62a07e9b5478d4f6ac0
#
_entry.id   ec9d690a6375b62a07e9b5478d4f6ac0
#
_cell.length_a   1.000
_cell.length_b   1.000
_cell.length_c   1.000
_cell.angle_alpha   90.00
_cell.angle_beta   90.00
_cell.angle_gamma   90.00
#
_symmetry.space_group_name_H-M   'P 1'
#
loop_
_entity.id
_entity.type
_entity.pdbx_description
1 polymer ?
#
loop_
_entity_poly.entity_id
_entity_poly.type
_entity_poly.pdbx_seq_one_letter_code
_entity_poly.pdbx_strand_id
1 'polypeptide(L)'
;MAKTPRVGEQAPDFELRGTNGPFKLSDHRGERVVLLFYPGDNTMVCTKQFCSYRDRAEDFASLNATVVGISSQDLSSHEQFTAKHGLNVPLLADVDKSVAKSYSAVTPGIGSTARAVIVIDEQGVVRDRHDHRLGLDYQTVDELRQARERIPAATP
;
A
#
# COMPACT_ATOMS: atom_id res chain seq x y z
N MET A 1 -17.56 13.46 4.13
CA MET A 1 -16.93 13.74 2.83
C MET A 1 -16.27 12.49 2.29
N ALA A 2 -16.41 12.26 0.99
CA ALA A 2 -15.76 11.11 0.37
C ALA A 2 -14.23 11.27 0.41
N LYS A 3 -13.53 10.18 0.67
CA LYS A 3 -12.06 10.17 0.65
C LYS A 3 -11.55 10.26 -0.78
N THR A 4 -10.54 11.08 -1.00
CA THR A 4 -9.92 11.26 -2.32
C THR A 4 -8.48 10.75 -2.32
N PRO A 5 -7.95 10.22 -3.45
CA PRO A 5 -8.65 10.06 -4.72
C PRO A 5 -9.73 8.97 -4.64
N ARG A 6 -10.81 9.19 -5.37
CA ARG A 6 -11.90 8.21 -5.49
C ARG A 6 -11.61 7.27 -6.65
N VAL A 7 -12.33 6.15 -6.67
CA VAL A 7 -12.27 5.24 -7.82
C VAL A 7 -12.63 6.02 -9.10
N GLY A 8 -11.80 5.89 -10.12
CA GLY A 8 -11.93 6.61 -11.38
C GLY A 8 -11.11 7.88 -11.47
N GLU A 9 -10.54 8.35 -10.37
CA GLU A 9 -9.69 9.54 -10.37
C GLU A 9 -8.22 9.19 -10.55
N GLN A 10 -7.45 10.14 -11.05
CA GLN A 10 -6.00 9.99 -11.20
C GLN A 10 -5.36 9.89 -9.82
N ALA A 11 -4.51 8.89 -9.61
CA ALA A 11 -3.74 8.74 -8.38
C ALA A 11 -2.68 9.84 -8.29
N PRO A 12 -2.59 10.58 -7.16
CA PRO A 12 -1.53 11.56 -6.99
C PRO A 12 -0.15 10.93 -7.08
N ASP A 13 0.74 11.54 -7.88
CA ASP A 13 2.12 11.05 -8.00
C ASP A 13 2.90 11.35 -6.72
N PHE A 14 3.89 10.52 -6.43
CA PHE A 14 4.77 10.73 -5.29
C PHE A 14 6.10 10.01 -5.51
N GLU A 15 7.11 10.43 -4.72
CA GLU A 15 8.38 9.74 -4.64
C GLU A 15 8.76 9.61 -3.16
N LEU A 16 9.08 8.39 -2.73
CA LEU A 16 9.48 8.10 -1.35
C LEU A 16 10.69 7.17 -1.33
N ARG A 17 11.49 7.29 -0.29
CA ARG A 17 12.58 6.34 -0.04
C ARG A 17 11.98 5.04 0.48
N GLY A 18 12.51 3.92 0.03
CA GLY A 18 12.01 2.60 0.41
C GLY A 18 13.11 1.60 0.70
N THR A 19 12.73 0.46 1.26
CA THR A 19 13.67 -0.62 1.62
C THR A 19 14.34 -1.23 0.39
N ASN A 20 13.73 -1.10 -0.79
CA ASN A 20 14.30 -1.57 -2.06
C ASN A 20 14.79 -0.41 -2.93
N GLY A 21 15.05 0.76 -2.35
CA GLY A 21 15.46 1.96 -3.07
C GLY A 21 14.31 2.94 -3.26
N PRO A 22 14.56 4.08 -3.89
CA PRO A 22 13.51 5.07 -4.12
C PRO A 22 12.38 4.51 -4.96
N PHE A 23 11.14 4.90 -4.64
CA PHE A 23 9.94 4.51 -5.37
C PHE A 23 9.22 5.77 -5.83
N LYS A 24 9.01 5.90 -7.14
CA LYS A 24 8.23 6.97 -7.74
C LYS A 24 7.06 6.36 -8.49
N LEU A 25 5.83 6.73 -8.12
CA LEU A 25 4.64 6.10 -8.68
C LEU A 25 4.58 6.21 -10.19
N SER A 26 4.90 7.38 -10.75
CA SER A 26 4.81 7.59 -12.20
C SER A 26 5.80 6.73 -13.01
N ASP A 27 6.86 6.22 -12.39
CA ASP A 27 7.80 5.30 -13.06
C ASP A 27 7.19 3.91 -13.28
N HIS A 28 6.05 3.63 -12.66
CA HIS A 28 5.38 2.33 -12.73
C HIS A 28 4.15 2.35 -13.65
N ARG A 29 4.06 3.30 -14.56
CA ARG A 29 3.05 3.28 -15.61
C ARG A 29 3.23 2.03 -16.46
N GLY A 30 2.12 1.37 -16.81
CA GLY A 30 2.15 0.07 -17.49
C GLY A 30 2.07 -1.10 -16.53
N GLU A 31 2.11 -0.85 -15.22
CA GLU A 31 1.99 -1.86 -14.17
C GLU A 31 0.77 -1.55 -13.30
N ARG A 32 0.16 -2.60 -12.76
CA ARG A 32 -0.83 -2.43 -11.68
C ARG A 32 -0.08 -2.25 -10.38
N VAL A 33 -0.47 -1.25 -9.59
CA VAL A 33 0.20 -0.92 -8.33
C VAL A 33 -0.81 -1.02 -7.19
N VAL A 34 -0.41 -1.67 -6.10
CA VAL A 34 -1.21 -1.76 -4.88
C VAL A 34 -0.47 -1.00 -3.78
N LEU A 35 -1.10 0.04 -3.25
CA LEU A 35 -0.57 0.82 -2.14
C LEU A 35 -1.21 0.33 -0.84
N LEU A 36 -0.39 -0.11 0.11
CA LEU A 36 -0.82 -0.59 1.42
C LEU A 36 -0.43 0.45 2.47
N PHE A 37 -1.35 1.37 2.79
CA PHE A 37 -1.14 2.30 3.90
C PHE A 37 -1.38 1.57 5.21
N TYR A 38 -0.49 1.74 6.19
CA TYR A 38 -0.61 1.09 7.50
C TYR A 38 -0.08 2.00 8.61
N PRO A 39 -0.60 1.84 9.86
CA PRO A 39 -0.23 2.76 10.95
C PRO A 39 1.22 2.72 11.38
N GLY A 40 1.88 1.56 11.36
CA GLY A 40 3.26 1.53 11.78
C GLY A 40 3.89 0.15 11.86
N ASP A 41 5.22 0.14 11.78
CA ASP A 41 6.02 -1.08 11.93
C ASP A 41 5.90 -1.62 13.36
N ASN A 42 6.03 -2.94 13.49
CA ASN A 42 6.03 -3.65 14.78
C ASN A 42 4.72 -3.54 15.58
N THR A 43 3.64 -2.99 14.99
CA THR A 43 2.32 -3.12 15.60
C THR A 43 1.78 -4.52 15.34
N MET A 44 0.90 -5.01 16.22
CA MET A 44 0.41 -6.40 16.16
C MET A 44 -0.27 -6.71 14.81
N VAL A 45 -1.20 -5.86 14.39
CA VAL A 45 -1.98 -6.10 13.16
C VAL A 45 -1.09 -5.95 11.92
N CYS A 46 -0.22 -4.94 11.90
CA CYS A 46 0.68 -4.72 10.76
C CYS A 46 1.69 -5.87 10.64
N THR A 47 2.22 -6.35 11.76
CA THR A 47 3.11 -7.51 11.76
C THR A 47 2.41 -8.74 11.20
N LYS A 48 1.17 -9.01 11.64
CA LYS A 48 0.36 -10.11 11.11
C LYS A 48 0.12 -9.97 9.60
N GLN A 49 -0.21 -8.77 9.16
CA GLN A 49 -0.47 -8.49 7.75
C GLN A 49 0.73 -8.84 6.87
N PHE A 50 1.89 -8.27 7.17
CA PHE A 50 3.06 -8.47 6.33
C PHE A 50 3.66 -9.86 6.46
N CYS A 51 3.60 -10.47 7.64
CA CYS A 51 4.02 -11.86 7.82
C CYS A 51 3.11 -12.83 7.07
N SER A 52 1.80 -12.54 7.01
CA SER A 52 0.87 -13.32 6.19
C SER A 52 1.27 -13.28 4.71
N TYR A 53 1.61 -12.11 4.20
CA TYR A 53 2.05 -11.97 2.81
C TYR A 53 3.37 -12.72 2.55
N ARG A 54 4.29 -12.68 3.52
CA ARG A 54 5.55 -13.44 3.44
C ARG A 54 5.28 -14.94 3.40
N ASP A 55 4.42 -15.44 4.29
CA ASP A 55 4.12 -16.87 4.42
C ASP A 55 3.40 -17.42 3.20
N ARG A 56 2.68 -16.57 2.47
CA ARG A 56 1.99 -16.91 1.22
C ARG A 56 2.68 -16.27 0.01
N ALA A 57 4.02 -16.32 -0.02
CA ALA A 57 4.81 -15.60 -1.02
C ALA A 57 4.45 -15.98 -2.46
N GLU A 58 4.20 -17.26 -2.73
CA GLU A 58 3.82 -17.71 -4.09
C GLU A 58 2.46 -17.13 -4.50
N ASP A 59 1.47 -17.22 -3.61
CA ASP A 59 0.15 -16.64 -3.87
C ASP A 59 0.23 -15.12 -4.01
N PHE A 60 1.05 -14.48 -3.18
CA PHE A 60 1.27 -13.04 -3.24
C PHE A 60 1.92 -12.64 -4.57
N ALA A 61 2.94 -13.38 -5.02
CA ALA A 61 3.59 -13.13 -6.31
C ALA A 61 2.63 -13.29 -7.48
N SER A 62 1.64 -14.19 -7.34
CA SER A 62 0.64 -14.43 -8.40
C SER A 62 -0.35 -13.28 -8.57
N LEU A 63 -0.34 -12.27 -7.68
CA LEU A 63 -1.14 -11.05 -7.87
C LEU A 63 -0.76 -10.31 -9.14
N ASN A 64 0.47 -10.50 -9.61
CA ASN A 64 0.99 -9.87 -10.82
C ASN A 64 0.82 -8.34 -10.79
N ALA A 65 1.16 -7.76 -9.64
CA ALA A 65 1.07 -6.33 -9.38
C ALA A 65 2.27 -5.90 -8.54
N THR A 66 2.64 -4.64 -8.66
CA THR A 66 3.66 -4.02 -7.81
C THR A 66 3.00 -3.61 -6.50
N VAL A 67 3.40 -4.21 -5.38
CA VAL A 67 2.80 -3.95 -4.07
C VAL A 67 3.83 -3.28 -3.18
N VAL A 68 3.46 -2.16 -2.57
CA VAL A 68 4.33 -1.43 -1.64
C VAL A 68 3.55 -1.06 -0.38
N GLY A 69 4.21 -1.09 0.78
CA GLY A 69 3.66 -0.61 2.04
C GLY A 69 4.11 0.82 2.31
N ILE A 70 3.24 1.63 2.87
CA ILE A 70 3.52 3.04 3.16
C ILE A 70 3.11 3.35 4.60
N SER A 71 4.06 3.87 5.37
CA SER A 71 3.84 4.29 6.75
C SER A 71 4.73 5.47 7.09
N SER A 72 4.44 6.14 8.20
CA SER A 72 5.16 7.34 8.62
C SER A 72 6.45 7.07 9.38
N GLN A 73 6.80 5.82 9.64
CA GLN A 73 8.09 5.51 10.23
C GLN A 73 9.22 5.81 9.23
N ASP A 74 10.44 6.05 9.76
CA ASP A 74 11.58 6.34 8.92
C ASP A 74 12.13 5.07 8.24
N LEU A 75 13.04 5.27 7.31
CA LEU A 75 13.60 4.17 6.53
C LEU A 75 14.32 3.14 7.41
N SER A 76 15.02 3.61 8.46
CA SER A 76 15.70 2.70 9.39
C SER A 76 14.73 1.76 10.08
N SER A 77 13.58 2.25 10.53
CA SER A 77 12.52 1.43 11.12
C SER A 77 12.02 0.40 10.14
N HIS A 78 11.75 0.81 8.89
CA HIS A 78 11.28 -0.08 7.84
C HIS A 78 12.32 -1.16 7.52
N GLU A 79 13.58 -0.82 7.47
CA GLU A 79 14.66 -1.77 7.21
C GLU A 79 14.76 -2.82 8.33
N GLN A 80 14.66 -2.37 9.59
CA GLN A 80 14.69 -3.26 10.75
C GLN A 80 13.47 -4.19 10.76
N PHE A 81 12.29 -3.67 10.48
CA PHE A 81 11.07 -4.45 10.44
C PHE A 81 11.15 -5.50 9.32
N THR A 82 11.61 -5.11 8.14
CA THR A 82 11.79 -6.03 7.01
C THR A 82 12.78 -7.14 7.35
N ALA A 83 13.92 -6.80 7.94
CA ALA A 83 14.95 -7.79 8.30
C ALA A 83 14.47 -8.71 9.40
N LYS A 84 13.80 -8.19 10.42
CA LYS A 84 13.32 -8.97 11.57
C LYS A 84 12.34 -10.06 11.15
N HIS A 85 11.47 -9.78 10.19
CA HIS A 85 10.40 -10.68 9.78
C HIS A 85 10.59 -11.28 8.38
N GLY A 86 11.69 -10.96 7.69
CA GLY A 86 11.94 -11.47 6.33
C GLY A 86 10.85 -11.08 5.35
N LEU A 87 10.43 -9.83 5.38
CA LEU A 87 9.29 -9.37 4.58
C LEU A 87 9.61 -9.29 3.09
N ASN A 88 8.61 -9.57 2.27
CA ASN A 88 8.73 -9.56 0.80
C ASN A 88 8.09 -8.33 0.16
N VAL A 89 7.50 -7.42 0.94
CA VAL A 89 6.88 -6.20 0.44
C VAL A 89 7.82 -5.03 0.70
N PRO A 90 8.21 -4.24 -0.33
CA PRO A 90 8.97 -3.01 -0.10
C PRO A 90 8.18 -2.04 0.78
N LEU A 91 8.83 -1.43 1.75
CA LEU A 91 8.23 -0.46 2.66
C LEU A 91 8.77 0.93 2.36
N LEU A 92 7.89 1.91 2.22
CA LEU A 92 8.22 3.29 1.86
C LEU A 92 8.04 4.20 3.07
N ALA A 93 9.00 5.11 3.27
CA ALA A 93 9.04 6.02 4.42
C ALA A 93 8.35 7.34 4.09
N ASP A 94 7.13 7.52 4.61
CA ASP A 94 6.31 8.74 4.45
C ASP A 94 6.35 9.53 5.77
N VAL A 95 7.53 9.99 6.15
CA VAL A 95 7.80 10.54 7.49
C VAL A 95 6.90 11.72 7.85
N ASP A 96 6.66 12.61 6.89
CA ASP A 96 5.81 13.80 7.10
C ASP A 96 4.33 13.54 6.81
N LYS A 97 3.98 12.32 6.42
CA LYS A 97 2.61 11.89 6.09
C LYS A 97 2.01 12.63 4.89
N SER A 98 2.83 13.26 4.07
CA SER A 98 2.35 14.00 2.90
C SER A 98 1.61 13.11 1.91
N VAL A 99 2.13 11.90 1.67
CA VAL A 99 1.49 10.95 0.76
C VAL A 99 0.20 10.40 1.39
N ALA A 100 0.22 10.01 2.67
CA ALA A 100 -0.98 9.56 3.35
C ALA A 100 -2.08 10.63 3.29
N LYS A 101 -1.73 11.89 3.48
CA LYS A 101 -2.70 13.01 3.39
C LYS A 101 -3.24 13.18 1.97
N SER A 102 -2.38 13.07 0.95
CA SER A 102 -2.81 13.22 -0.44
C SER A 102 -3.76 12.10 -0.88
N TYR A 103 -3.70 10.94 -0.20
CA TYR A 103 -4.59 9.80 -0.46
C TYR A 103 -5.70 9.69 0.58
N SER A 104 -5.88 10.68 1.44
CA SER A 104 -6.88 10.66 2.52
C SER A 104 -6.77 9.41 3.40
N ALA A 105 -5.56 8.92 3.61
CA ALA A 105 -5.27 7.72 4.41
C ALA A 105 -4.75 8.13 5.79
N VAL A 106 -5.47 9.04 6.46
CA VAL A 106 -5.15 9.51 7.80
C VAL A 106 -6.37 9.35 8.69
N THR A 107 -6.14 9.06 9.97
CA THR A 107 -7.21 8.93 10.95
C THR A 107 -7.74 10.33 11.32
N PRO A 108 -9.04 10.58 11.15
CA PRO A 108 -9.62 11.90 11.48
C PRO A 108 -9.35 12.27 12.94
N GLY A 109 -8.95 13.53 13.15
CA GLY A 109 -8.71 14.09 14.47
C GLY A 109 -7.37 13.71 15.09
N ILE A 110 -6.81 12.54 14.76
CA ILE A 110 -5.52 12.04 15.29
C ILE A 110 -4.39 12.34 14.32
N GLY A 111 -4.64 12.23 13.01
CA GLY A 111 -3.66 12.51 11.97
C GLY A 111 -2.66 11.40 11.70
N SER A 112 -2.76 10.25 12.37
CA SER A 112 -1.91 9.11 12.08
C SER A 112 -2.30 8.44 10.77
N THR A 113 -1.35 7.73 10.14
CA THR A 113 -1.65 6.97 8.92
C THR A 113 -2.69 5.90 9.24
N ALA A 114 -3.77 5.90 8.49
CA ALA A 114 -4.83 4.89 8.62
C ALA A 114 -4.56 3.71 7.68
N ARG A 115 -5.10 2.54 8.02
CA ARG A 115 -4.98 1.37 7.16
C ARG A 115 -5.90 1.51 5.96
N ALA A 116 -5.34 1.47 4.76
CA ALA A 116 -6.09 1.57 3.51
C ALA A 116 -5.36 0.83 2.40
N VAL A 117 -6.11 0.23 1.49
CA VAL A 117 -5.57 -0.43 0.31
C VAL A 117 -6.11 0.30 -0.91
N ILE A 118 -5.21 0.75 -1.79
CA ILE A 118 -5.59 1.47 -3.01
C ILE A 118 -4.96 0.74 -4.19
N VAL A 119 -5.79 0.35 -5.16
CA VAL A 119 -5.33 -0.34 -6.37
C VAL A 119 -5.38 0.63 -7.53
N ILE A 120 -4.25 0.73 -8.24
CA ILE A 120 -4.04 1.68 -9.33
C ILE A 120 -3.76 0.88 -10.59
N ASP A 121 -4.39 1.29 -11.71
CA ASP A 121 -4.21 0.61 -12.99
C ASP A 121 -2.96 1.08 -13.74
N GLU A 122 -2.75 0.54 -14.92
CA GLU A 122 -1.58 0.80 -15.75
C GLU A 122 -1.51 2.26 -16.23
N GLN A 123 -2.62 2.99 -16.25
CA GLN A 123 -2.68 4.41 -16.60
C GLN A 123 -2.58 5.34 -15.38
N GLY A 124 -2.44 4.78 -14.18
CA GLY A 124 -2.34 5.58 -12.97
C GLY A 124 -3.67 6.03 -12.39
N VAL A 125 -4.76 5.37 -12.76
CA VAL A 125 -6.12 5.69 -12.27
C VAL A 125 -6.48 4.74 -11.14
N VAL A 126 -7.07 5.28 -10.07
CA VAL A 126 -7.55 4.48 -8.94
C VAL A 126 -8.72 3.60 -9.39
N ARG A 127 -8.62 2.30 -9.20
CA ARG A 127 -9.65 1.34 -9.61
C ARG A 127 -10.34 0.65 -8.45
N ASP A 128 -9.69 0.61 -7.28
CA ASP A 128 -10.31 0.08 -6.07
C ASP A 128 -9.74 0.80 -4.87
N ARG A 129 -10.55 0.90 -3.83
CA ARG A 129 -10.14 1.53 -2.58
C ARG A 129 -10.87 0.86 -1.42
N HIS A 130 -10.12 0.41 -0.42
CA HIS A 130 -10.67 -0.18 0.79
C HIS A 130 -10.03 0.48 2.02
N ASP A 131 -10.84 1.12 2.84
CA ASP A 131 -10.40 1.78 4.07
C ASP A 131 -10.87 0.97 5.27
N HIS A 132 -9.92 0.55 6.13
CA HIS A 132 -10.22 -0.19 7.35
C HIS A 132 -10.47 0.80 8.50
N ARG A 133 -11.71 0.89 8.96
CA ARG A 133 -12.15 1.90 9.92
C ARG A 133 -11.40 1.89 11.24
N LEU A 134 -11.18 0.71 11.81
CA LEU A 134 -10.61 0.57 13.14
C LEU A 134 -9.13 0.21 13.15
N GLY A 135 -8.55 -0.09 11.99
CA GLY A 135 -7.15 -0.48 11.90
C GLY A 135 -6.83 -1.83 12.56
N LEU A 136 -7.87 -2.61 12.89
CA LEU A 136 -7.71 -3.89 13.58
C LEU A 136 -7.68 -5.09 12.64
N ASP A 137 -8.00 -4.88 11.37
CA ASP A 137 -7.96 -5.91 10.35
C ASP A 137 -7.12 -5.46 9.16
N TYR A 138 -6.91 -6.32 8.19
CA TYR A 138 -6.14 -6.02 7.00
C TYR A 138 -6.65 -6.84 5.81
N GLN A 139 -6.27 -6.44 4.60
CA GLN A 139 -6.60 -7.18 3.40
C GLN A 139 -5.72 -8.43 3.32
N THR A 140 -6.36 -9.61 3.24
CA THR A 140 -5.66 -10.87 3.00
C THR A 140 -5.15 -10.95 1.56
N VAL A 141 -4.27 -11.92 1.29
CA VAL A 141 -3.82 -12.16 -0.09
C VAL A 141 -4.99 -12.43 -1.02
N ASP A 142 -5.97 -13.20 -0.57
CA ASP A 142 -7.16 -13.51 -1.39
C ASP A 142 -7.98 -12.26 -1.68
N GLU A 143 -8.15 -11.37 -0.70
CA GLU A 143 -8.87 -10.11 -0.89
C GLU A 143 -8.10 -9.17 -1.82
N LEU A 144 -6.78 -9.13 -1.74
CA LEU A 144 -5.95 -8.36 -2.67
C LEU A 144 -6.10 -8.89 -4.10
N ARG A 145 -6.14 -10.21 -4.27
CA ARG A 145 -6.36 -10.83 -5.57
C ARG A 145 -7.73 -10.44 -6.13
N GLN A 146 -8.78 -10.50 -5.32
CA GLN A 146 -10.12 -10.09 -5.73
C GLN A 146 -10.16 -8.62 -6.13
N ALA A 147 -9.51 -7.75 -5.37
CA ALA A 147 -9.45 -6.32 -5.69
C ALA A 147 -8.73 -6.09 -7.02
N ARG A 148 -7.64 -6.79 -7.25
CA ARG A 148 -6.87 -6.69 -8.49
C ARG A 148 -7.67 -7.22 -9.69
N GLU A 149 -8.46 -8.29 -9.51
CA GLU A 149 -9.27 -8.91 -10.57
C GLU A 149 -10.45 -8.04 -11.01
N ARG A 150 -10.88 -7.07 -10.17
CA ARG A 150 -11.91 -6.11 -10.56
C ARG A 150 -11.42 -5.12 -11.61
N ILE A 151 -10.12 -5.07 -11.86
CA ILE A 151 -9.53 -4.20 -12.88
C ILE A 151 -9.52 -4.96 -14.20
N PRO A 152 -10.14 -4.43 -15.29
CA PRO A 152 -10.04 -5.06 -16.59
C PRO A 152 -8.60 -5.19 -17.05
N ALA A 153 -8.30 -6.23 -17.83
CA ALA A 153 -6.97 -6.36 -18.43
C ALA A 153 -6.69 -5.14 -19.31
N ALA A 154 -5.41 -4.71 -19.32
CA ALA A 154 -5.01 -3.58 -20.16
C ALA A 154 -5.30 -3.92 -21.63
N THR A 155 -5.91 -2.97 -22.34
CA THR A 155 -6.14 -3.13 -23.78
C THR A 155 -4.82 -2.93 -24.50
N PRO A 156 -4.38 -3.86 -25.37
CA PRO A 156 -3.13 -3.71 -26.11
C PRO A 156 -3.13 -2.47 -26.98
#